data_2dcb3429aa02107ee2b8d560dc193736
#
_entry.id   2dcb3429aa02107ee2b8d560dc193736
#
_cell.length_a   1.000
_cell.length_b   1.000
_cell.length_c   1.000
_cell.angle_alpha   90.00
_cell.angle_beta   90.00
_cell.angle_gamma   90.00
#
_symmetry.space_group_name_H-M   'P 1'
#
loop_
_entity.id
_entity.type
_entity.pdbx_description
1 polymer ?
#
loop_
_entity_poly.entity_id
_entity_poly.type
_entity_poly.pdbx_seq_one_letter_code
_entity_poly.pdbx_strand_id
1 'polypeptide(L)'
;MTTQPLTGQPVSTRRTAARPGSGQPAPRQLTVLGNPGHRRVTLFAAAARAAGLPEPSVLPWIDVLRGTYHLPEESVVRIESPGEDAAVDELLRGRALGFTYAPTRVEGGAAWYDGLMNALRGLARVPGVRLLGDPEEIAVMFDKRRAHALLAAAGVPVPRALAGAAVGGWDDLRERLRAAGLRRVFVKPSHGSSASGVVALEFGPRGQVLATTPVELAGGQLHNSLRVRRYRDERRVAELVDRLAPDGLHVEQWIPKASQSGRSADLRVVVIAGRATHAVVRTSAAHPMTNLHLGGARGSLALAREAAGTAWPVLLETAERAAACFPNARMVGVDVLPTAGWRRALVGEVNAFGDLLPNLTGLPGGPAEGLDTYAAQLAALHPDAFRFPHPHHLDGRPGPTDHAPLEPIR
;
A
#
# COMPACT_ATOMS: atom_id res chain seq x y z
N MET A 1 -92.03 -11.04 -31.98
CA MET A 1 -91.53 -9.70 -31.59
C MET A 1 -90.00 -9.81 -31.42
N THR A 2 -89.33 -9.35 -32.43
CA THR A 2 -87.93 -9.57 -32.72
C THR A 2 -87.14 -8.35 -32.22
N THR A 3 -86.15 -8.52 -31.38
CA THR A 3 -85.20 -7.48 -31.00
C THR A 3 -83.83 -7.81 -31.57
N GLN A 4 -83.35 -6.95 -32.47
CA GLN A 4 -82.02 -6.99 -33.04
C GLN A 4 -80.96 -6.51 -32.02
N PRO A 5 -79.74 -7.04 -32.05
CA PRO A 5 -78.61 -6.50 -31.25
C PRO A 5 -77.85 -5.48 -32.07
N LEU A 6 -77.45 -4.40 -31.42
CA LEU A 6 -76.59 -3.36 -31.92
C LEU A 6 -75.11 -3.84 -32.00
N THR A 7 -74.55 -3.73 -33.18
CA THR A 7 -73.10 -3.95 -33.43
C THR A 7 -72.24 -2.78 -32.98
N GLY A 8 -71.42 -3.01 -32.00
CA GLY A 8 -70.37 -2.08 -31.60
C GLY A 8 -69.10 -2.37 -32.41
N GLN A 9 -68.57 -1.33 -33.06
CA GLN A 9 -67.28 -1.39 -33.76
C GLN A 9 -66.11 -1.42 -32.76
N PRO A 10 -65.02 -2.14 -33.06
CA PRO A 10 -63.81 -2.15 -32.16
C PRO A 10 -62.98 -0.89 -32.36
N VAL A 11 -62.72 -0.18 -31.29
CA VAL A 11 -61.76 0.94 -31.20
C VAL A 11 -60.34 0.35 -31.30
N SER A 12 -59.66 0.66 -32.41
CA SER A 12 -58.27 0.32 -32.67
C SER A 12 -57.36 1.20 -31.79
N THR A 13 -56.90 0.66 -30.68
CA THR A 13 -55.79 1.25 -29.91
C THR A 13 -54.47 0.89 -30.59
N ARG A 14 -53.93 1.82 -31.36
CA ARG A 14 -52.53 1.76 -31.83
C ARG A 14 -51.62 1.79 -30.59
N ARG A 15 -51.09 0.64 -30.18
CA ARG A 15 -49.90 0.55 -29.30
C ARG A 15 -48.73 1.04 -30.14
N THR A 16 -48.30 2.27 -29.89
CA THR A 16 -46.98 2.73 -30.29
C THR A 16 -45.96 1.88 -29.54
N ALA A 17 -45.33 0.95 -30.24
CA ALA A 17 -44.17 0.23 -29.74
C ALA A 17 -43.07 1.26 -29.51
N ALA A 18 -42.76 1.52 -28.22
CA ALA A 18 -41.55 2.23 -27.84
C ALA A 18 -40.36 1.42 -28.36
N ARG A 19 -39.56 2.01 -29.24
CA ARG A 19 -38.25 1.47 -29.63
C ARG A 19 -37.47 1.23 -28.36
N PRO A 20 -36.79 0.06 -28.18
CA PRO A 20 -35.83 -0.11 -27.11
C PRO A 20 -34.73 0.91 -27.37
N GLY A 21 -34.67 1.93 -26.51
CA GLY A 21 -33.54 2.84 -26.44
C GLY A 21 -32.27 2.02 -26.34
N SER A 22 -31.26 2.37 -27.12
CA SER A 22 -29.90 1.87 -27.01
C SER A 22 -29.45 2.14 -25.57
N GLY A 23 -29.62 1.14 -24.70
CA GLY A 23 -29.24 1.19 -23.32
C GLY A 23 -27.71 1.20 -23.22
N GLN A 24 -27.12 2.37 -23.32
CA GLN A 24 -25.80 2.52 -22.70
C GLN A 24 -25.99 2.20 -21.22
N PRO A 25 -25.19 1.26 -20.67
CA PRO A 25 -25.24 1.00 -19.24
C PRO A 25 -25.04 2.31 -18.49
N ALA A 26 -25.86 2.55 -17.46
CA ALA A 26 -25.72 3.73 -16.63
C ALA A 26 -24.25 3.88 -16.20
N PRO A 27 -23.69 5.10 -16.19
CA PRO A 27 -22.30 5.31 -15.81
C PRO A 27 -22.09 4.74 -14.39
N ARG A 28 -21.18 3.79 -14.25
CA ARG A 28 -20.85 3.17 -12.96
C ARG A 28 -20.39 4.24 -11.99
N GLN A 29 -21.01 4.31 -10.83
CA GLN A 29 -20.62 5.29 -9.81
C GLN A 29 -19.27 4.90 -9.19
N LEU A 30 -18.30 5.82 -9.30
CA LEU A 30 -17.01 5.67 -8.63
C LEU A 30 -17.17 6.05 -7.15
N THR A 31 -16.81 5.12 -6.28
CA THR A 31 -16.86 5.28 -4.82
C THR A 31 -15.47 5.05 -4.23
N VAL A 32 -15.09 5.83 -3.23
CA VAL A 32 -13.85 5.63 -2.47
C VAL A 32 -14.20 5.09 -1.09
N LEU A 33 -13.79 3.87 -0.80
CA LEU A 33 -13.77 3.33 0.55
C LEU A 33 -12.59 3.94 1.29
N GLY A 34 -12.85 4.78 2.29
CA GLY A 34 -11.80 5.50 3.01
C GLY A 34 -12.35 6.27 4.22
N ASN A 35 -11.47 6.89 4.98
CA ASN A 35 -11.87 7.76 6.09
C ASN A 35 -12.20 9.17 5.55
N PRO A 36 -13.41 9.70 5.79
CA PRO A 36 -13.80 11.04 5.32
C PRO A 36 -12.80 12.12 5.78
N GLY A 37 -12.44 13.02 4.86
CA GLY A 37 -11.46 14.08 5.13
C GLY A 37 -10.00 13.61 5.14
N HIS A 38 -9.74 12.31 5.10
CA HIS A 38 -8.38 11.81 4.99
C HIS A 38 -7.73 12.26 3.68
N ARG A 39 -6.46 12.66 3.76
CA ARG A 39 -5.72 13.24 2.64
C ARG A 39 -5.74 12.40 1.36
N ARG A 40 -5.70 11.06 1.46
CA ARG A 40 -5.76 10.17 0.30
C ARG A 40 -7.10 10.28 -0.43
N VAL A 41 -8.19 10.33 0.32
CA VAL A 41 -9.55 10.47 -0.22
C VAL A 41 -9.72 11.82 -0.90
N THR A 42 -9.31 12.91 -0.24
CA THR A 42 -9.44 14.26 -0.78
C THR A 42 -8.59 14.50 -2.02
N LEU A 43 -7.36 13.98 -2.07
CA LEU A 43 -6.49 14.10 -3.24
C LEU A 43 -7.01 13.30 -4.44
N PHE A 44 -7.55 12.10 -4.21
CA PHE A 44 -8.16 11.32 -5.28
C PHE A 44 -9.41 12.00 -5.85
N ALA A 45 -10.28 12.54 -4.98
CA ALA A 45 -11.45 13.32 -5.42
C ALA A 45 -11.04 14.58 -6.20
N ALA A 46 -9.99 15.28 -5.77
CA ALA A 46 -9.45 16.41 -6.51
C ALA A 46 -8.92 16.03 -7.89
N ALA A 47 -8.20 14.90 -8.00
CA ALA A 47 -7.72 14.38 -9.28
C ALA A 47 -8.89 13.98 -10.20
N ALA A 48 -9.95 13.38 -9.67
CA ALA A 48 -11.14 13.05 -10.46
C ALA A 48 -11.81 14.31 -11.01
N ARG A 49 -11.98 15.35 -10.19
CA ARG A 49 -12.53 16.66 -10.66
C ARG A 49 -11.64 17.30 -11.72
N ALA A 50 -10.33 17.31 -11.50
CA ALA A 50 -9.37 17.85 -12.49
C ALA A 50 -9.44 17.11 -13.83
N ALA A 51 -9.80 15.83 -13.79
CA ALA A 51 -10.00 14.99 -14.96
C ALA A 51 -11.39 15.15 -15.61
N GLY A 52 -12.24 16.04 -15.09
CA GLY A 52 -13.61 16.20 -15.59
C GLY A 52 -14.56 15.05 -15.26
N LEU A 53 -14.18 14.16 -14.32
CA LEU A 53 -15.03 13.07 -13.88
C LEU A 53 -16.01 13.54 -12.78
N PRO A 54 -17.17 12.87 -12.65
CA PRO A 54 -18.03 13.08 -11.50
C PRO A 54 -17.26 12.90 -10.18
N GLU A 55 -17.59 13.70 -9.17
CA GLU A 55 -16.98 13.56 -7.87
C GLU A 55 -17.27 12.17 -7.28
N PRO A 56 -16.25 11.42 -6.89
CA PRO A 56 -16.44 10.10 -6.28
C PRO A 56 -17.19 10.22 -4.96
N SER A 57 -18.17 9.34 -4.72
CA SER A 57 -18.78 9.22 -3.40
C SER A 57 -17.77 8.60 -2.42
N VAL A 58 -17.90 8.97 -1.15
CA VAL A 58 -17.05 8.40 -0.08
C VAL A 58 -17.87 7.40 0.72
N LEU A 59 -17.37 6.17 0.81
CA LEU A 59 -17.87 5.13 1.70
C LEU A 59 -16.96 5.10 2.95
N PRO A 60 -17.43 5.54 4.12
CA PRO A 60 -16.61 5.53 5.31
C PRO A 60 -16.28 4.12 5.79
N TRP A 61 -15.02 3.86 6.17
CA TRP A 61 -14.62 2.60 6.79
C TRP A 61 -15.46 2.27 8.03
N ILE A 62 -15.78 3.28 8.84
CA ILE A 62 -16.57 3.10 10.05
C ILE A 62 -17.95 2.52 9.77
N ASP A 63 -18.59 2.92 8.66
CA ASP A 63 -19.92 2.46 8.29
C ASP A 63 -19.87 1.02 7.77
N VAL A 64 -18.82 0.67 7.00
CA VAL A 64 -18.58 -0.71 6.54
C VAL A 64 -18.39 -1.64 7.73
N LEU A 65 -17.56 -1.26 8.70
CA LEU A 65 -17.27 -2.06 9.87
C LEU A 65 -18.47 -2.21 10.82
N ARG A 66 -19.42 -1.28 10.78
CA ARG A 66 -20.69 -1.34 11.54
C ARG A 66 -21.81 -2.02 10.76
N GLY A 67 -21.64 -2.27 9.47
CA GLY A 67 -22.70 -2.77 8.60
C GLY A 67 -23.82 -1.77 8.33
N THR A 68 -23.55 -0.47 8.46
CA THR A 68 -24.51 0.64 8.33
C THR A 68 -24.30 1.43 7.03
N TYR A 69 -24.01 0.76 5.94
CA TYR A 69 -23.73 1.40 4.68
C TYR A 69 -24.72 0.99 3.58
N HIS A 70 -24.84 1.85 2.59
CA HIS A 70 -25.54 1.57 1.34
C HIS A 70 -24.62 1.89 0.17
N LEU A 71 -24.55 0.98 -0.79
CA LEU A 71 -23.85 1.19 -2.06
C LEU A 71 -24.89 1.16 -3.19
N PRO A 72 -24.86 2.15 -4.09
CA PRO A 72 -25.66 2.10 -5.31
C PRO A 72 -25.34 0.85 -6.12
N GLU A 73 -26.33 0.34 -6.87
CA GLU A 73 -26.11 -0.70 -7.86
C GLU A 73 -25.04 -0.26 -8.87
N GLU A 74 -24.23 -1.21 -9.35
CA GLU A 74 -23.14 -0.96 -10.31
C GLU A 74 -22.00 -0.06 -9.78
N SER A 75 -21.78 -0.06 -8.45
CA SER A 75 -20.68 0.71 -7.83
C SER A 75 -19.31 0.12 -8.15
N VAL A 76 -18.38 0.99 -8.52
CA VAL A 76 -16.94 0.68 -8.62
C VAL A 76 -16.25 1.28 -7.42
N VAL A 77 -15.73 0.44 -6.52
CA VAL A 77 -15.18 0.86 -5.24
C VAL A 77 -13.67 0.82 -5.26
N ARG A 78 -13.06 2.00 -5.15
CA ARG A 78 -11.63 2.16 -4.90
C ARG A 78 -11.37 2.06 -3.39
N ILE A 79 -10.40 1.23 -3.01
CA ILE A 79 -10.07 0.98 -1.61
C ILE A 79 -8.87 1.84 -1.21
N GLU A 80 -9.02 2.59 -0.13
CA GLU A 80 -7.93 3.26 0.59
C GLU A 80 -7.65 2.61 1.93
N SER A 81 -6.45 2.86 2.47
CA SER A 81 -6.07 2.36 3.79
C SER A 81 -7.05 2.84 4.87
N PRO A 82 -7.48 1.95 5.79
CA PRO A 82 -8.30 2.33 6.93
C PRO A 82 -7.54 3.03 8.06
N GLY A 83 -6.21 3.20 7.92
CA GLY A 83 -5.35 3.78 8.97
C GLY A 83 -5.67 5.23 9.31
N GLU A 84 -5.10 5.70 10.44
CA GLU A 84 -5.19 7.07 10.97
C GLU A 84 -6.58 7.48 11.51
N ASP A 85 -7.44 6.51 11.84
CA ASP A 85 -8.72 6.72 12.52
C ASP A 85 -8.84 5.78 13.72
N ALA A 86 -9.05 6.36 14.91
CA ALA A 86 -9.10 5.62 16.17
C ALA A 86 -10.28 4.64 16.24
N ALA A 87 -11.46 5.08 15.83
CA ALA A 87 -12.66 4.25 15.91
C ALA A 87 -12.61 3.09 14.90
N VAL A 88 -12.03 3.34 13.73
CA VAL A 88 -11.79 2.31 12.72
C VAL A 88 -10.76 1.30 13.22
N ASP A 89 -9.64 1.75 13.81
CA ASP A 89 -8.60 0.86 14.37
C ASP A 89 -9.17 -0.03 15.48
N GLU A 90 -9.96 0.52 16.40
CA GLU A 90 -10.61 -0.24 17.47
C GLU A 90 -11.58 -1.30 16.95
N LEU A 91 -12.36 -0.99 15.92
CA LEU A 91 -13.27 -1.95 15.31
C LEU A 91 -12.52 -3.05 14.57
N LEU A 92 -11.45 -2.71 13.85
CA LEU A 92 -10.63 -3.69 13.14
C LEU A 92 -9.94 -4.66 14.11
N ARG A 93 -9.40 -4.17 15.22
CA ARG A 93 -8.76 -5.03 16.26
C ARG A 93 -9.77 -5.83 17.09
N GLY A 94 -11.05 -5.47 17.07
CA GLY A 94 -12.11 -6.11 17.82
C GLY A 94 -12.16 -5.65 19.28
N ARG A 95 -13.22 -4.96 19.66
CA ARG A 95 -13.47 -4.51 21.04
C ARG A 95 -13.50 -5.65 22.07
N ALA A 96 -13.84 -6.88 21.64
CA ALA A 96 -13.93 -8.05 22.49
C ALA A 96 -12.59 -8.45 23.16
N LEU A 97 -11.45 -7.96 22.65
CA LEU A 97 -10.12 -8.27 23.18
C LEU A 97 -9.64 -7.27 24.23
N GLY A 98 -10.49 -6.34 24.68
CA GLY A 98 -10.10 -5.32 25.67
C GLY A 98 -9.04 -4.34 25.14
N PHE A 99 -8.95 -4.19 23.82
CA PHE A 99 -7.99 -3.29 23.19
C PHE A 99 -8.45 -1.84 23.37
N THR A 100 -7.66 -1.05 24.05
CA THR A 100 -7.79 0.41 24.05
C THR A 100 -6.92 0.95 22.94
N TYR A 101 -7.47 1.81 22.09
CA TYR A 101 -6.73 2.48 21.05
C TYR A 101 -5.55 3.27 21.61
N ALA A 102 -4.38 3.02 21.04
CA ALA A 102 -3.20 3.84 21.22
C ALA A 102 -2.49 3.95 19.87
N PRO A 103 -2.32 5.17 19.32
CA PRO A 103 -1.80 5.36 17.95
C PRO A 103 -0.44 4.72 17.69
N THR A 104 0.32 4.53 18.76
CA THR A 104 1.68 3.98 18.71
C THR A 104 1.75 2.51 19.08
N ARG A 105 0.65 1.87 19.51
CA ARG A 105 0.66 0.48 19.96
C ARG A 105 0.93 -0.47 18.79
N VAL A 106 1.87 -1.39 19.00
CA VAL A 106 2.32 -2.34 17.98
C VAL A 106 1.51 -3.63 17.98
N GLU A 107 1.20 -4.18 19.18
CA GLU A 107 0.51 -5.46 19.32
C GLU A 107 -0.93 -5.43 18.76
N GLY A 108 -1.44 -6.59 18.38
CA GLY A 108 -2.78 -6.78 17.84
C GLY A 108 -2.86 -6.59 16.32
N GLY A 109 -1.73 -6.63 15.62
CA GLY A 109 -1.67 -6.53 14.17
C GLY A 109 -2.38 -7.68 13.45
N ALA A 110 -2.35 -8.89 14.00
CA ALA A 110 -3.06 -10.04 13.46
C ALA A 110 -4.59 -9.84 13.51
N ALA A 111 -5.12 -9.40 14.65
CA ALA A 111 -6.56 -9.13 14.80
C ALA A 111 -7.01 -7.99 13.86
N TRP A 112 -6.21 -6.94 13.72
CA TRP A 112 -6.47 -5.84 12.79
C TRP A 112 -6.56 -6.34 11.34
N TYR A 113 -5.63 -7.20 10.95
CA TYR A 113 -5.61 -7.82 9.62
C TYR A 113 -6.87 -8.67 9.38
N ASP A 114 -7.26 -9.51 10.34
CA ASP A 114 -8.46 -10.32 10.23
C ASP A 114 -9.72 -9.46 10.10
N GLY A 115 -9.81 -8.37 10.86
CA GLY A 115 -10.90 -7.40 10.77
C GLY A 115 -10.97 -6.75 9.38
N LEU A 116 -9.83 -6.32 8.84
CA LEU A 116 -9.73 -5.76 7.48
C LEU A 116 -10.20 -6.76 6.44
N MET A 117 -9.72 -8.00 6.49
CA MET A 117 -10.05 -9.01 5.51
C MET A 117 -11.51 -9.41 5.55
N ASN A 118 -12.10 -9.50 6.75
CA ASN A 118 -13.53 -9.76 6.93
C ASN A 118 -14.38 -8.65 6.29
N ALA A 119 -14.01 -7.39 6.48
CA ALA A 119 -14.70 -6.25 5.89
C ALA A 119 -14.61 -6.25 4.35
N LEU A 120 -13.42 -6.44 3.79
CA LEU A 120 -13.21 -6.47 2.33
C LEU A 120 -13.92 -7.64 1.66
N ARG A 121 -13.85 -8.84 2.25
CA ARG A 121 -14.59 -10.02 1.77
C ARG A 121 -16.11 -9.84 1.87
N GLY A 122 -16.57 -9.14 2.91
CA GLY A 122 -17.98 -8.74 3.04
C GLY A 122 -18.41 -7.85 1.88
N LEU A 123 -17.68 -6.81 1.59
CA LEU A 123 -17.94 -5.89 0.46
C LEU A 123 -17.90 -6.59 -0.90
N ALA A 124 -16.96 -7.49 -1.11
CA ALA A 124 -16.84 -8.24 -2.37
C ALA A 124 -18.05 -9.15 -2.67
N ARG A 125 -18.87 -9.48 -1.66
CA ARG A 125 -20.10 -10.28 -1.81
C ARG A 125 -21.34 -9.44 -2.07
N VAL A 126 -21.25 -8.12 -2.00
CA VAL A 126 -22.39 -7.23 -2.27
C VAL A 126 -22.70 -7.26 -3.78
N PRO A 127 -23.92 -7.62 -4.19
CA PRO A 127 -24.31 -7.68 -5.59
C PRO A 127 -24.10 -6.32 -6.30
N GLY A 128 -23.59 -6.33 -7.52
CA GLY A 128 -23.37 -5.12 -8.32
C GLY A 128 -22.15 -4.29 -7.89
N VAL A 129 -21.41 -4.70 -6.86
CA VAL A 129 -20.19 -4.00 -6.41
C VAL A 129 -18.96 -4.62 -7.06
N ARG A 130 -18.11 -3.77 -7.65
CA ARG A 130 -16.79 -4.13 -8.18
C ARG A 130 -15.70 -3.40 -7.41
N LEU A 131 -14.88 -4.14 -6.69
CA LEU A 131 -13.72 -3.59 -6.01
C LEU A 131 -12.57 -3.35 -7.01
N LEU A 132 -11.89 -2.22 -6.89
CA LEU A 132 -10.62 -1.94 -7.59
C LEU A 132 -9.44 -2.47 -6.75
N GLY A 133 -9.37 -3.78 -6.69
CA GLY A 133 -8.40 -4.55 -5.91
C GLY A 133 -9.08 -5.81 -5.37
N ASP A 134 -8.48 -6.96 -5.63
CA ASP A 134 -8.98 -8.24 -5.15
C ASP A 134 -8.67 -8.40 -3.65
N PRO A 135 -9.66 -8.69 -2.77
CA PRO A 135 -9.42 -8.91 -1.35
C PRO A 135 -8.35 -9.97 -1.06
N GLU A 136 -8.27 -11.04 -1.84
CA GLU A 136 -7.28 -12.10 -1.59
C GLU A 136 -5.86 -11.66 -1.99
N GLU A 137 -5.71 -10.85 -3.04
CA GLU A 137 -4.43 -10.21 -3.35
C GLU A 137 -4.02 -9.21 -2.27
N ILE A 138 -4.97 -8.40 -1.77
CA ILE A 138 -4.75 -7.50 -0.64
C ILE A 138 -4.32 -8.30 0.60
N ALA A 139 -4.97 -9.44 0.87
CA ALA A 139 -4.62 -10.33 1.97
C ALA A 139 -3.17 -10.81 1.89
N VAL A 140 -2.71 -11.17 0.69
CA VAL A 140 -1.32 -11.58 0.49
C VAL A 140 -0.37 -10.40 0.70
N MET A 141 -0.66 -9.22 0.13
CA MET A 141 0.19 -8.04 0.27
C MET A 141 0.31 -7.54 1.71
N PHE A 142 -0.74 -7.72 2.52
CA PHE A 142 -0.73 -7.37 3.95
C PHE A 142 -0.10 -8.43 4.86
N ASP A 143 0.25 -9.60 4.32
CA ASP A 143 1.01 -10.64 5.05
C ASP A 143 2.40 -10.77 4.44
N LYS A 144 3.41 -10.23 5.11
CA LYS A 144 4.81 -10.22 4.63
C LYS A 144 5.37 -11.61 4.36
N ARG A 145 4.92 -12.63 5.10
CA ARG A 145 5.34 -14.02 4.88
C ARG A 145 4.76 -14.58 3.59
N ARG A 146 3.45 -14.36 3.37
CA ARG A 146 2.75 -14.81 2.16
C ARG A 146 3.24 -14.06 0.93
N ALA A 147 3.39 -12.74 1.03
CA ALA A 147 3.92 -11.90 -0.06
C ALA A 147 5.34 -12.35 -0.45
N HIS A 148 6.23 -12.52 0.53
CA HIS A 148 7.58 -13.00 0.28
C HIS A 148 7.59 -14.38 -0.39
N ALA A 149 6.80 -15.33 0.09
CA ALA A 149 6.71 -16.68 -0.49
C ALA A 149 6.20 -16.65 -1.93
N LEU A 150 5.16 -15.85 -2.23
CA LEU A 150 4.60 -15.68 -3.57
C LEU A 150 5.64 -15.09 -4.52
N LEU A 151 6.31 -14.00 -4.13
CA LEU A 151 7.35 -13.35 -4.93
C LEU A 151 8.51 -14.30 -5.21
N ALA A 152 8.99 -15.03 -4.19
CA ALA A 152 10.06 -16.01 -4.34
C ALA A 152 9.68 -17.15 -5.31
N ALA A 153 8.46 -17.69 -5.19
CA ALA A 153 7.94 -18.74 -6.09
C ALA A 153 7.80 -18.23 -7.54
N ALA A 154 7.50 -16.95 -7.75
CA ALA A 154 7.46 -16.31 -9.06
C ALA A 154 8.85 -15.91 -9.59
N GLY A 155 9.94 -16.23 -8.90
CA GLY A 155 11.30 -15.90 -9.29
C GLY A 155 11.63 -14.40 -9.19
N VAL A 156 10.82 -13.61 -8.45
CA VAL A 156 11.15 -12.23 -8.13
C VAL A 156 12.25 -12.23 -7.06
N PRO A 157 13.33 -11.48 -7.23
CA PRO A 157 14.40 -11.44 -6.23
C PRO A 157 13.90 -10.84 -4.91
N VAL A 158 14.03 -11.60 -3.82
CA VAL A 158 13.69 -11.18 -2.45
C VAL A 158 14.86 -11.49 -1.50
N PRO A 159 15.00 -10.82 -0.34
CA PRO A 159 15.96 -11.23 0.68
C PRO A 159 15.71 -12.66 1.14
N ARG A 160 16.76 -13.40 1.47
CA ARG A 160 16.60 -14.73 2.05
C ARG A 160 15.81 -14.65 3.36
N ALA A 161 14.67 -15.33 3.43
CA ALA A 161 13.85 -15.39 4.62
C ALA A 161 14.08 -16.65 5.44
N LEU A 162 13.75 -16.58 6.73
CA LEU A 162 13.72 -17.73 7.61
C LEU A 162 12.50 -18.60 7.23
N ALA A 163 12.77 -19.80 6.74
CA ALA A 163 11.73 -20.73 6.27
C ALA A 163 11.07 -21.48 7.45
N GLY A 164 9.91 -22.09 7.19
CA GLY A 164 9.22 -22.99 8.11
C GLY A 164 8.09 -22.35 8.92
N ALA A 165 7.78 -22.95 10.07
CA ALA A 165 6.66 -22.54 10.94
C ALA A 165 6.79 -21.10 11.46
N ALA A 166 5.74 -20.59 12.07
CA ALA A 166 5.79 -19.30 12.77
C ALA A 166 6.88 -19.31 13.85
N VAL A 167 7.55 -18.17 14.04
CA VAL A 167 8.54 -18.00 15.10
C VAL A 167 7.81 -17.93 16.44
N GLY A 168 8.14 -18.83 17.37
CA GLY A 168 7.47 -18.96 18.66
C GLY A 168 7.94 -17.96 19.73
N GLY A 169 9.06 -17.27 19.49
CA GLY A 169 9.66 -16.31 20.43
C GLY A 169 11.16 -16.20 20.22
N TRP A 170 11.84 -15.61 21.21
CA TRP A 170 13.26 -15.31 21.14
C TRP A 170 14.15 -16.56 20.99
N ASP A 171 13.92 -17.57 21.83
CA ASP A 171 14.77 -18.77 21.84
C ASP A 171 14.66 -19.55 20.53
N ASP A 172 13.44 -19.76 20.02
CA ASP A 172 13.19 -20.36 18.71
C ASP A 172 13.84 -19.53 17.58
N LEU A 173 13.65 -18.21 17.59
CA LEU A 173 14.28 -17.33 16.61
C LEU A 173 15.79 -17.47 16.60
N ARG A 174 16.40 -17.42 17.78
CA ARG A 174 17.85 -17.47 17.95
C ARG A 174 18.44 -18.80 17.48
N GLU A 175 17.80 -19.91 17.82
CA GLU A 175 18.19 -21.24 17.38
C GLU A 175 18.12 -21.38 15.86
N ARG A 176 16.99 -20.98 15.26
CA ARG A 176 16.77 -21.08 13.80
C ARG A 176 17.70 -20.15 13.02
N LEU A 177 18.00 -18.96 13.50
CA LEU A 177 18.96 -18.04 12.89
C LEU A 177 20.37 -18.64 12.88
N ARG A 178 20.76 -19.30 14.00
CA ARG A 178 22.04 -20.02 14.09
C ARG A 178 22.10 -21.16 13.09
N ALA A 179 21.08 -22.00 13.01
CA ALA A 179 20.99 -23.10 12.07
C ALA A 179 21.01 -22.62 10.61
N ALA A 180 20.36 -21.48 10.32
CA ALA A 180 20.35 -20.88 9.00
C ALA A 180 21.62 -20.09 8.64
N GLY A 181 22.55 -19.87 9.58
CA GLY A 181 23.74 -19.05 9.38
C GLY A 181 23.45 -17.57 9.17
N LEU A 182 22.30 -17.06 9.65
CA LEU A 182 21.87 -15.68 9.50
C LEU A 182 22.29 -14.85 10.73
N ARG A 183 23.22 -13.93 10.54
CA ARG A 183 23.74 -13.08 11.62
C ARG A 183 23.21 -11.65 11.61
N ARG A 184 22.60 -11.23 10.54
CA ARG A 184 22.01 -9.89 10.37
C ARG A 184 20.66 -10.05 9.68
N VAL A 185 19.59 -9.70 10.38
CA VAL A 185 18.22 -9.88 9.90
C VAL A 185 17.34 -8.71 10.27
N PHE A 186 16.25 -8.57 9.50
CA PHE A 186 15.07 -7.82 9.94
C PHE A 186 14.05 -8.81 10.48
N VAL A 187 13.53 -8.52 11.66
CA VAL A 187 12.34 -9.15 12.25
C VAL A 187 11.21 -8.14 12.11
N LYS A 188 10.15 -8.54 11.44
CA LYS A 188 9.01 -7.67 11.10
C LYS A 188 7.71 -8.36 11.52
N PRO A 189 6.75 -7.69 12.17
CA PRO A 189 5.39 -8.24 12.27
C PRO A 189 4.87 -8.62 10.89
N SER A 190 4.18 -9.76 10.78
CA SER A 190 3.59 -10.22 9.51
C SER A 190 2.62 -9.20 8.94
N HIS A 191 1.84 -8.57 9.79
CA HIS A 191 0.84 -7.56 9.48
C HIS A 191 1.22 -6.22 10.11
N GLY A 192 1.83 -5.34 9.35
CA GLY A 192 2.26 -4.03 9.86
C GLY A 192 2.66 -3.10 8.74
N SER A 193 2.48 -1.81 8.94
CA SER A 193 2.86 -0.75 7.99
C SER A 193 3.85 0.23 8.65
N SER A 194 4.42 1.12 7.86
CA SER A 194 5.23 2.27 8.33
C SER A 194 6.39 1.89 9.27
N ALA A 195 6.98 0.71 9.07
CA ALA A 195 8.02 0.12 9.92
C ALA A 195 7.59 -0.11 11.39
N SER A 196 6.29 -0.18 11.68
CA SER A 196 5.77 -0.54 13.00
C SER A 196 6.26 -1.93 13.40
N GLY A 197 6.83 -2.05 14.59
CA GLY A 197 7.31 -3.32 15.12
C GLY A 197 8.60 -3.87 14.48
N VAL A 198 9.23 -3.14 13.55
CA VAL A 198 10.43 -3.64 12.85
C VAL A 198 11.64 -3.61 13.77
N VAL A 199 12.37 -4.73 13.84
CA VAL A 199 13.62 -4.86 14.59
C VAL A 199 14.73 -5.32 13.65
N ALA A 200 15.78 -4.52 13.49
CA ALA A 200 17.02 -4.93 12.83
C ALA A 200 17.94 -5.57 13.86
N LEU A 201 18.22 -6.87 13.73
CA LEU A 201 19.06 -7.65 14.63
C LEU A 201 20.44 -7.94 14.01
N GLU A 202 21.46 -7.78 14.81
CA GLU A 202 22.85 -8.15 14.50
C GLU A 202 23.42 -9.01 15.62
N PHE A 203 24.08 -10.11 15.25
CA PHE A 203 24.77 -11.00 16.17
C PHE A 203 26.28 -10.88 16.00
N GLY A 204 26.96 -10.52 17.07
CA GLY A 204 28.41 -10.45 17.15
C GLY A 204 29.07 -11.85 17.17
N PRO A 205 30.42 -11.91 17.02
CA PRO A 205 31.15 -13.20 16.97
C PRO A 205 31.01 -14.05 18.24
N ARG A 206 30.80 -13.43 19.40
CA ARG A 206 30.67 -14.09 20.72
C ARG A 206 29.20 -14.20 21.15
N GLY A 207 28.23 -14.09 20.22
CA GLY A 207 26.81 -14.17 20.52
C GLY A 207 26.19 -12.88 21.07
N GLN A 208 26.94 -11.78 21.11
CA GLN A 208 26.37 -10.47 21.47
C GLN A 208 25.25 -10.12 20.49
N VAL A 209 24.19 -9.52 20.99
CA VAL A 209 23.06 -9.05 20.18
C VAL A 209 23.01 -7.52 20.18
N LEU A 210 22.67 -6.95 19.03
CA LEU A 210 22.29 -5.56 18.86
C LEU A 210 20.96 -5.51 18.12
N ALA A 211 19.93 -4.96 18.76
CA ALA A 211 18.65 -4.64 18.13
C ALA A 211 18.57 -3.14 17.87
N THR A 212 18.31 -2.76 16.63
CA THR A 212 18.02 -1.38 16.21
C THR A 212 16.56 -1.30 15.78
N THR A 213 15.73 -0.51 16.48
CA THR A 213 14.27 -0.53 16.31
C THR A 213 13.62 0.78 16.72
N PRO A 214 12.50 1.21 16.12
CA PRO A 214 11.65 2.27 16.64
C PRO A 214 10.79 1.83 17.82
N VAL A 215 10.80 0.54 18.19
CA VAL A 215 9.93 0.00 19.24
C VAL A 215 10.52 0.28 20.62
N GLU A 216 9.65 0.72 21.52
CA GLU A 216 9.96 0.80 22.95
C GLU A 216 8.92 0.03 23.77
N LEU A 217 9.39 -0.54 24.87
CA LEU A 217 8.55 -1.16 25.88
C LEU A 217 8.20 -0.13 26.94
N ALA A 218 6.93 0.22 27.06
CA ALA A 218 6.40 1.15 28.05
C ALA A 218 5.11 0.61 28.65
N GLY A 219 4.98 0.65 29.99
CA GLY A 219 3.77 0.15 30.67
C GLY A 219 3.44 -1.32 30.37
N GLY A 220 4.42 -2.15 30.06
CA GLY A 220 4.20 -3.55 29.68
C GLY A 220 3.63 -3.75 28.27
N GLN A 221 3.66 -2.74 27.42
CA GLN A 221 3.17 -2.76 26.03
C GLN A 221 4.25 -2.27 25.06
N LEU A 222 4.17 -2.71 23.79
CA LEU A 222 5.07 -2.24 22.76
C LEU A 222 4.48 -1.02 22.03
N HIS A 223 5.27 0.03 21.98
CA HIS A 223 4.91 1.26 21.31
C HIS A 223 5.91 1.60 20.22
N ASN A 224 5.41 2.00 19.06
CA ASN A 224 6.26 2.55 18.01
C ASN A 224 6.60 4.01 18.31
N SER A 225 7.85 4.38 18.11
CA SER A 225 8.38 5.72 18.37
C SER A 225 9.03 6.28 17.12
N LEU A 226 9.01 7.59 16.95
CA LEU A 226 9.79 8.27 15.90
C LEU A 226 11.30 8.19 16.16
N ARG A 227 11.71 7.82 17.38
CA ARG A 227 13.11 7.64 17.76
C ARG A 227 13.53 6.20 17.58
N VAL A 228 14.54 5.96 16.76
CA VAL A 228 15.18 4.65 16.63
C VAL A 228 16.13 4.43 17.81
N ARG A 229 15.91 3.33 18.52
CA ARG A 229 16.65 2.91 19.70
C ARG A 229 17.61 1.78 19.38
N ARG A 230 18.61 1.58 20.23
CA ARG A 230 19.56 0.46 20.17
C ARG A 230 19.57 -0.27 21.51
N TYR A 231 19.19 -1.54 21.47
CA TYR A 231 19.22 -2.43 22.64
C TYR A 231 20.37 -3.43 22.50
N ARG A 232 21.19 -3.54 23.55
CA ARG A 232 22.32 -4.48 23.65
C ARG A 232 22.10 -5.52 24.74
N ASP A 233 21.17 -5.28 25.66
CA ASP A 233 20.73 -6.22 26.66
C ASP A 233 19.85 -7.28 26.02
N GLU A 234 20.32 -8.52 26.01
CA GLU A 234 19.63 -9.65 25.39
C GLU A 234 18.24 -9.89 26.01
N ARG A 235 18.07 -9.66 27.30
CA ARG A 235 16.76 -9.81 27.97
C ARG A 235 15.73 -8.85 27.40
N ARG A 236 16.14 -7.61 27.13
CA ARG A 236 15.27 -6.61 26.49
C ARG A 236 14.95 -6.97 25.06
N VAL A 237 15.92 -7.50 24.32
CA VAL A 237 15.69 -7.96 22.94
C VAL A 237 14.76 -9.16 22.93
N ALA A 238 14.93 -10.11 23.83
CA ALA A 238 14.05 -11.26 24.01
C ALA A 238 12.61 -10.80 24.30
N GLU A 239 12.43 -9.93 25.27
CA GLU A 239 11.10 -9.38 25.61
C GLU A 239 10.40 -8.71 24.42
N LEU A 240 11.14 -7.95 23.60
CA LEU A 240 10.60 -7.34 22.38
C LEU A 240 10.12 -8.41 21.39
N VAL A 241 10.93 -9.43 21.13
CA VAL A 241 10.60 -10.49 20.17
C VAL A 241 9.45 -11.35 20.68
N ASP A 242 9.46 -11.74 21.95
CA ASP A 242 8.43 -12.58 22.57
C ASP A 242 7.05 -11.90 22.54
N ARG A 243 7.00 -10.57 22.69
CA ARG A 243 5.76 -9.81 22.58
C ARG A 243 5.28 -9.58 21.17
N LEU A 244 6.18 -9.57 20.20
CA LEU A 244 5.83 -9.45 18.78
C LEU A 244 5.40 -10.80 18.17
N ALA A 245 5.91 -11.92 18.70
CA ALA A 245 5.71 -13.24 18.13
C ALA A 245 4.24 -13.69 18.01
N PRO A 246 3.33 -13.37 18.96
CA PRO A 246 1.90 -13.74 18.86
C PRO A 246 1.20 -13.16 17.62
N ASP A 247 1.60 -12.01 17.12
CA ASP A 247 1.06 -11.40 15.90
C ASP A 247 1.67 -11.98 14.60
N GLY A 248 2.55 -12.98 14.75
CA GLY A 248 3.32 -13.57 13.65
C GLY A 248 4.50 -12.70 13.22
N LEU A 249 5.60 -13.35 12.86
CA LEU A 249 6.83 -12.67 12.46
C LEU A 249 7.28 -13.11 11.08
N HIS A 250 7.68 -12.15 10.26
CA HIS A 250 8.49 -12.35 9.06
C HIS A 250 9.95 -12.01 9.40
N VAL A 251 10.86 -12.94 9.11
CA VAL A 251 12.29 -12.76 9.40
C VAL A 251 13.08 -12.91 8.11
N GLU A 252 13.80 -11.88 7.72
CA GLU A 252 14.56 -11.87 6.47
C GLU A 252 15.99 -11.35 6.67
N GLN A 253 16.88 -11.77 5.80
CA GLN A 253 18.26 -11.32 5.79
C GLN A 253 18.34 -9.81 5.57
N TRP A 254 19.12 -9.13 6.41
CA TRP A 254 19.46 -7.74 6.18
C TRP A 254 20.48 -7.61 5.06
N ILE A 255 20.04 -7.09 3.93
CA ILE A 255 20.85 -6.90 2.74
C ILE A 255 21.59 -5.57 2.81
N PRO A 256 22.90 -5.52 2.50
CA PRO A 256 23.61 -4.27 2.27
C PRO A 256 23.00 -3.53 1.07
N LYS A 257 22.29 -2.44 1.35
CA LYS A 257 21.65 -1.60 0.33
C LYS A 257 22.67 -0.67 -0.35
N ALA A 258 22.30 -0.16 -1.51
CA ALA A 258 22.97 0.95 -2.16
C ALA A 258 23.00 2.18 -1.24
N SER A 259 23.86 3.12 -1.58
CA SER A 259 23.95 4.39 -0.86
C SER A 259 23.88 5.57 -1.82
N GLN A 260 23.38 6.68 -1.32
CA GLN A 260 23.42 7.97 -1.97
C GLN A 260 23.99 9.00 -1.01
N SER A 261 25.08 9.66 -1.38
CA SER A 261 25.80 10.63 -0.54
C SER A 261 26.12 10.08 0.87
N GLY A 262 26.61 8.82 0.95
CA GLY A 262 26.97 8.16 2.19
C GLY A 262 25.77 7.67 3.06
N ARG A 263 24.53 7.82 2.58
CA ARG A 263 23.30 7.41 3.26
C ARG A 263 22.78 6.13 2.62
N SER A 264 22.35 5.15 3.42
CA SER A 264 21.66 3.95 2.91
C SER A 264 20.41 4.35 2.13
N ALA A 265 20.19 3.74 0.96
CA ALA A 265 19.11 4.13 0.06
C ALA A 265 18.27 2.94 -0.40
N ASP A 266 16.97 3.17 -0.58
CA ASP A 266 16.07 2.30 -1.33
C ASP A 266 15.11 3.11 -2.21
N LEU A 267 14.31 2.40 -3.02
CA LEU A 267 13.31 3.00 -3.89
C LEU A 267 11.91 2.54 -3.45
N ARG A 268 10.98 3.50 -3.29
CA ARG A 268 9.56 3.20 -3.38
C ARG A 268 9.13 3.44 -4.83
N VAL A 269 8.72 2.37 -5.52
CA VAL A 269 8.22 2.43 -6.89
C VAL A 269 6.71 2.21 -6.86
N VAL A 270 5.95 3.06 -7.54
CA VAL A 270 4.52 2.86 -7.76
C VAL A 270 4.33 2.25 -9.14
N VAL A 271 3.69 1.09 -9.16
CA VAL A 271 3.32 0.38 -10.39
C VAL A 271 1.82 0.55 -10.61
N ILE A 272 1.44 1.16 -11.73
CA ILE A 272 0.04 1.36 -12.12
C ILE A 272 -0.20 0.64 -13.45
N ALA A 273 -1.25 -0.15 -13.51
CA ALA A 273 -1.60 -0.97 -14.69
C ALA A 273 -0.40 -1.79 -15.22
N GLY A 274 0.40 -2.36 -14.29
CA GLY A 274 1.54 -3.20 -14.61
C GLY A 274 2.82 -2.44 -15.00
N ARG A 275 2.83 -1.10 -15.01
CA ARG A 275 3.99 -0.29 -15.39
C ARG A 275 4.51 0.54 -14.21
N ALA A 276 5.82 0.60 -14.05
CA ALA A 276 6.47 1.49 -13.09
C ALA A 276 6.29 2.95 -13.54
N THR A 277 5.44 3.67 -12.83
CA THR A 277 5.03 5.03 -13.21
C THR A 277 5.71 6.12 -12.39
N HIS A 278 5.90 5.88 -11.09
CA HIS A 278 6.50 6.85 -10.17
C HIS A 278 7.55 6.17 -9.31
N ALA A 279 8.55 6.91 -8.90
CA ALA A 279 9.53 6.41 -7.95
C ALA A 279 10.05 7.53 -7.04
N VAL A 280 10.36 7.18 -5.80
CA VAL A 280 11.06 8.07 -4.87
C VAL A 280 12.22 7.31 -4.22
N VAL A 281 13.37 7.97 -4.15
CA VAL A 281 14.52 7.49 -3.38
C VAL A 281 14.29 7.87 -1.92
N ARG A 282 14.40 6.89 -1.01
CA ARG A 282 14.37 7.12 0.43
C ARG A 282 15.75 6.85 0.99
N THR A 283 16.27 7.73 1.84
CA THR A 283 17.62 7.61 2.38
C THR A 283 17.63 7.70 3.89
N SER A 284 18.57 6.99 4.55
CA SER A 284 18.81 7.08 6.00
C SER A 284 20.29 7.08 6.29
N ALA A 285 20.72 7.97 7.21
CA ALA A 285 22.12 8.07 7.66
C ALA A 285 22.38 7.30 8.97
N ALA A 286 21.36 7.20 9.84
CA ALA A 286 21.54 6.78 11.22
C ALA A 286 21.25 5.29 11.47
N HIS A 287 20.44 4.67 10.63
CA HIS A 287 19.95 3.31 10.82
C HIS A 287 19.54 2.65 9.48
N PRO A 288 19.35 1.32 9.43
CA PRO A 288 19.09 0.59 8.18
C PRO A 288 17.68 0.80 7.60
N MET A 289 16.73 1.29 8.40
CA MET A 289 15.38 1.61 7.93
C MET A 289 15.42 2.97 7.20
N THR A 290 14.84 3.03 6.00
CA THR A 290 14.81 4.23 5.15
C THR A 290 13.48 4.95 5.15
N ASN A 291 12.56 4.52 6.02
CA ASN A 291 11.25 5.12 6.17
C ASN A 291 11.33 6.61 6.52
N LEU A 292 10.59 7.44 5.78
CA LEU A 292 10.59 8.89 5.98
C LEU A 292 10.12 9.28 7.38
N HIS A 293 9.16 8.57 7.95
CA HIS A 293 8.65 8.80 9.32
C HIS A 293 9.69 8.55 10.41
N LEU A 294 10.75 7.77 10.13
CA LEU A 294 11.83 7.49 11.08
C LEU A 294 13.06 8.40 10.89
N GLY A 295 12.88 9.59 10.35
CA GLY A 295 13.98 10.51 10.07
C GLY A 295 14.71 10.20 8.76
N GLY A 296 14.14 9.36 7.91
CA GLY A 296 14.58 9.23 6.52
C GLY A 296 14.34 10.52 5.73
N ALA A 297 15.07 10.69 4.65
CA ALA A 297 14.91 11.82 3.75
C ALA A 297 14.66 11.34 2.31
N ARG A 298 13.99 12.17 1.52
CA ARG A 298 13.93 11.95 0.07
C ARG A 298 15.31 12.20 -0.53
N GLY A 299 15.78 11.24 -1.31
CA GLY A 299 16.98 11.37 -2.10
C GLY A 299 16.69 11.90 -3.50
N SER A 300 17.74 12.04 -4.31
CA SER A 300 17.66 12.46 -5.70
C SER A 300 17.43 11.26 -6.62
N LEU A 301 16.34 11.27 -7.39
CA LEU A 301 16.06 10.26 -8.39
C LEU A 301 17.09 10.33 -9.55
N ALA A 302 17.51 11.54 -9.92
CA ALA A 302 18.52 11.75 -10.96
C ALA A 302 19.85 11.10 -10.59
N LEU A 303 20.35 11.33 -9.37
CA LEU A 303 21.59 10.71 -8.89
C LEU A 303 21.45 9.17 -8.77
N ALA A 304 20.29 8.65 -8.39
CA ALA A 304 20.07 7.20 -8.34
C ALA A 304 20.11 6.60 -9.75
N ARG A 305 19.48 7.25 -10.72
CA ARG A 305 19.47 6.84 -12.12
C ARG A 305 20.88 6.87 -12.72
N GLU A 306 21.65 7.93 -12.44
CA GLU A 306 23.04 8.04 -12.85
C GLU A 306 23.91 6.93 -12.23
N ALA A 307 23.80 6.70 -10.93
CA ALA A 307 24.54 5.66 -10.22
C ALA A 307 24.22 4.24 -10.69
N ALA A 308 22.96 3.98 -11.04
CA ALA A 308 22.51 2.71 -11.60
C ALA A 308 22.92 2.52 -13.06
N GLY A 309 23.03 3.61 -13.82
CA GLY A 309 23.39 3.57 -15.25
C GLY A 309 22.49 2.61 -16.02
N THR A 310 23.11 1.65 -16.72
CA THR A 310 22.40 0.63 -17.52
C THR A 310 21.56 -0.34 -16.69
N ALA A 311 21.75 -0.40 -15.37
CA ALA A 311 20.92 -1.23 -14.47
C ALA A 311 19.62 -0.54 -14.05
N TRP A 312 19.42 0.76 -14.31
CA TRP A 312 18.21 1.47 -13.93
C TRP A 312 16.91 0.83 -14.42
N PRO A 313 16.78 0.40 -15.69
CA PRO A 313 15.59 -0.31 -16.16
C PRO A 313 15.33 -1.61 -15.39
N VAL A 314 16.37 -2.36 -15.00
CA VAL A 314 16.25 -3.61 -14.25
C VAL A 314 15.67 -3.37 -12.85
N LEU A 315 15.98 -2.21 -12.21
CA LEU A 315 15.39 -1.86 -10.93
C LEU A 315 13.87 -1.63 -11.04
N LEU A 316 13.43 -0.95 -12.10
CA LEU A 316 12.01 -0.71 -12.37
C LEU A 316 11.29 -2.00 -12.79
N GLU A 317 11.89 -2.81 -13.66
CA GLU A 317 11.36 -4.12 -14.06
C GLU A 317 11.17 -5.06 -12.86
N THR A 318 12.08 -5.01 -11.88
CA THR A 318 11.93 -5.78 -10.65
C THR A 318 10.64 -5.41 -9.93
N ALA A 319 10.28 -4.13 -9.89
CA ALA A 319 9.00 -3.69 -9.31
C ALA A 319 7.80 -4.12 -10.16
N GLU A 320 7.88 -4.02 -11.49
CA GLU A 320 6.83 -4.47 -12.41
C GLU A 320 6.57 -5.99 -12.26
N ARG A 321 7.63 -6.80 -12.19
CA ARG A 321 7.53 -8.25 -11.94
C ARG A 321 6.90 -8.57 -10.60
N ALA A 322 7.22 -7.82 -9.55
CA ALA A 322 6.57 -7.98 -8.25
C ALA A 322 5.08 -7.65 -8.31
N ALA A 323 4.71 -6.56 -8.98
CA ALA A 323 3.31 -6.17 -9.18
C ALA A 323 2.54 -7.18 -10.05
N ALA A 324 3.19 -7.82 -11.02
CA ALA A 324 2.59 -8.85 -11.87
C ALA A 324 2.12 -10.11 -11.10
N CYS A 325 2.62 -10.32 -9.87
CA CYS A 325 2.11 -11.35 -8.97
C CYS A 325 0.70 -11.02 -8.42
N PHE A 326 0.18 -9.81 -8.67
CA PHE A 326 -1.11 -9.29 -8.21
C PHE A 326 -1.89 -8.70 -9.39
N PRO A 327 -2.38 -9.54 -10.32
CA PRO A 327 -2.92 -9.07 -11.61
C PRO A 327 -4.20 -8.24 -11.49
N ASN A 328 -4.96 -8.39 -10.40
CA ASN A 328 -6.18 -7.62 -10.14
C ASN A 328 -5.90 -6.31 -9.37
N ALA A 329 -4.68 -6.12 -8.83
CA ALA A 329 -4.29 -4.87 -8.20
C ALA A 329 -3.93 -3.81 -9.25
N ARG A 330 -4.74 -2.76 -9.34
CA ARG A 330 -4.54 -1.68 -10.33
C ARG A 330 -3.39 -0.75 -9.98
N MET A 331 -3.01 -0.69 -8.70
CA MET A 331 -1.89 0.10 -8.21
C MET A 331 -1.20 -0.66 -7.08
N VAL A 332 0.11 -0.86 -7.19
CA VAL A 332 0.94 -1.52 -6.18
C VAL A 332 2.13 -0.62 -5.85
N GLY A 333 2.38 -0.38 -4.58
CA GLY A 333 3.62 0.24 -4.12
C GLY A 333 4.66 -0.83 -3.82
N VAL A 334 5.83 -0.76 -4.44
CA VAL A 334 6.89 -1.76 -4.29
C VAL A 334 8.12 -1.12 -3.66
N ASP A 335 8.59 -1.70 -2.55
CA ASP A 335 9.86 -1.34 -1.94
C ASP A 335 10.98 -2.13 -2.59
N VAL A 336 11.71 -1.47 -3.47
CA VAL A 336 12.86 -2.02 -4.18
C VAL A 336 14.12 -1.69 -3.38
N LEU A 337 14.91 -2.71 -3.08
CA LEU A 337 16.17 -2.65 -2.35
C LEU A 337 17.35 -2.79 -3.33
N PRO A 338 17.88 -1.70 -3.91
CA PRO A 338 19.07 -1.81 -4.72
C PRO A 338 20.23 -2.29 -3.86
N THR A 339 20.99 -3.26 -4.35
CA THR A 339 22.20 -3.73 -3.68
C THR A 339 23.32 -2.70 -3.81
N ALA A 340 24.40 -2.86 -3.04
CA ALA A 340 25.57 -2.01 -3.12
C ALA A 340 26.02 -1.83 -4.60
N GLY A 341 26.21 -0.58 -5.01
CA GLY A 341 26.57 -0.21 -6.39
C GLY A 341 25.39 -0.13 -7.36
N TRP A 342 24.12 -0.21 -6.90
CA TRP A 342 22.91 -0.02 -7.71
C TRP A 342 22.70 -1.02 -8.86
N ARG A 343 23.43 -2.13 -8.90
CA ARG A 343 23.45 -3.03 -10.06
C ARG A 343 22.36 -4.10 -10.07
N ARG A 344 21.82 -4.43 -8.92
CA ARG A 344 20.79 -5.44 -8.71
C ARG A 344 19.78 -4.92 -7.71
N ALA A 345 18.58 -5.48 -7.72
CA ALA A 345 17.54 -5.14 -6.76
C ALA A 345 16.90 -6.40 -6.19
N LEU A 346 16.43 -6.28 -4.97
CA LEU A 346 15.51 -7.22 -4.34
C LEU A 346 14.24 -6.45 -3.96
N VAL A 347 13.13 -7.17 -3.82
CA VAL A 347 11.88 -6.61 -3.31
C VAL A 347 11.83 -6.83 -1.81
N GLY A 348 11.71 -5.75 -1.05
CA GLY A 348 11.60 -5.79 0.41
C GLY A 348 10.16 -5.83 0.92
N GLU A 349 9.22 -5.26 0.15
CA GLU A 349 7.80 -5.19 0.51
C GLU A 349 6.95 -4.82 -0.71
N VAL A 350 5.70 -5.29 -0.72
CA VAL A 350 4.63 -4.83 -1.63
C VAL A 350 3.50 -4.22 -0.83
N ASN A 351 2.85 -3.19 -1.35
CA ASN A 351 1.85 -2.40 -0.64
C ASN A 351 0.59 -2.25 -1.49
N ALA A 352 -0.54 -2.74 -0.98
CA ALA A 352 -1.81 -2.89 -1.71
C ALA A 352 -2.46 -1.57 -2.13
N PHE A 353 -2.28 -0.51 -1.34
CA PHE A 353 -2.94 0.78 -1.59
C PHE A 353 -1.99 1.82 -2.20
N GLY A 354 -0.87 1.34 -2.77
CA GLY A 354 0.18 2.21 -3.28
C GLY A 354 0.82 3.02 -2.17
N ASP A 355 1.17 4.27 -2.46
CA ASP A 355 1.65 5.20 -1.45
C ASP A 355 1.13 6.61 -1.70
N LEU A 356 0.89 7.33 -0.62
CA LEU A 356 0.67 8.76 -0.69
C LEU A 356 2.04 9.44 -0.84
N LEU A 357 2.43 9.69 -2.08
CA LEU A 357 3.63 10.45 -2.41
C LEU A 357 3.23 11.84 -2.92
N PRO A 358 2.89 12.79 -2.02
CA PRO A 358 2.45 14.11 -2.44
C PRO A 358 3.56 14.80 -3.24
N ASN A 359 3.16 15.54 -4.27
CA ASN A 359 4.06 16.26 -5.16
C ASN A 359 5.06 15.35 -5.91
N LEU A 360 4.72 14.09 -6.11
CA LEU A 360 5.47 13.17 -6.96
C LEU A 360 4.81 13.13 -8.33
N THR A 361 5.57 13.50 -9.35
CA THR A 361 5.18 13.35 -10.76
C THR A 361 5.75 12.06 -11.33
N GLY A 362 5.15 11.58 -12.40
CA GLY A 362 5.59 10.40 -13.11
C GLY A 362 7.05 10.45 -13.55
N LEU A 363 7.64 9.28 -13.71
CA LEU A 363 9.03 9.12 -14.15
C LEU A 363 9.25 9.81 -15.52
N PRO A 364 10.35 10.55 -15.69
CA PRO A 364 10.68 11.17 -16.98
C PRO A 364 10.80 10.13 -18.10
N GLY A 365 10.12 10.35 -19.23
CA GLY A 365 10.02 9.43 -20.35
C GLY A 365 9.10 8.22 -20.09
N GLY A 366 8.39 8.18 -18.97
CA GLY A 366 7.50 7.10 -18.57
C GLY A 366 6.04 7.33 -18.95
N PRO A 367 5.18 6.32 -18.79
CA PRO A 367 3.77 6.37 -19.22
C PRO A 367 2.90 7.35 -18.42
N ALA A 368 3.38 7.86 -17.29
CA ALA A 368 2.68 8.80 -16.43
C ALA A 368 3.47 10.12 -16.25
N GLU A 369 4.36 10.45 -17.19
CA GLU A 369 5.11 11.69 -17.11
C GLU A 369 4.18 12.90 -16.99
N GLY A 370 4.48 13.80 -16.05
CA GLY A 370 3.65 14.98 -15.76
C GLY A 370 2.40 14.73 -14.93
N LEU A 371 2.01 13.47 -14.68
CA LEU A 371 0.86 13.12 -13.84
C LEU A 371 1.29 12.85 -12.41
N ASP A 372 0.44 13.16 -11.43
CA ASP A 372 0.56 12.61 -10.09
C ASP A 372 0.03 11.15 -10.03
N THR A 373 0.21 10.49 -8.89
CA THR A 373 -0.18 9.09 -8.73
C THR A 373 -1.68 8.84 -8.87
N TYR A 374 -2.53 9.80 -8.50
CA TYR A 374 -4.00 9.67 -8.60
C TYR A 374 -4.49 9.94 -10.01
N ALA A 375 -3.95 10.97 -10.65
CA ALA A 375 -4.23 11.25 -12.06
C ALA A 375 -3.80 10.09 -12.96
N ALA A 376 -2.62 9.51 -12.72
CA ALA A 376 -2.14 8.33 -13.44
C ALA A 376 -3.02 7.09 -13.22
N GLN A 377 -3.52 6.88 -12.00
CA GLN A 377 -4.44 5.79 -11.69
C GLN A 377 -5.79 5.97 -12.42
N LEU A 378 -6.34 7.19 -12.41
CA LEU A 378 -7.57 7.51 -13.12
C LEU A 378 -7.41 7.33 -14.63
N ALA A 379 -6.30 7.78 -15.21
CA ALA A 379 -5.98 7.57 -16.62
C ALA A 379 -5.95 6.08 -17.00
N ALA A 380 -5.38 5.23 -16.12
CA ALA A 380 -5.35 3.79 -16.32
C ALA A 380 -6.73 3.10 -16.17
N LEU A 381 -7.66 3.71 -15.43
CA LEU A 381 -9.05 3.21 -15.28
C LEU A 381 -9.95 3.64 -16.44
N HIS A 382 -9.69 4.80 -17.03
CA HIS A 382 -10.48 5.43 -18.09
C HIS A 382 -9.57 5.89 -19.23
N PRO A 383 -9.01 4.98 -20.05
CA PRO A 383 -8.05 5.35 -21.10
C PRO A 383 -8.59 6.39 -22.09
N ASP A 384 -9.91 6.37 -22.37
CA ASP A 384 -10.55 7.29 -23.32
C ASP A 384 -10.88 8.67 -22.74
N ALA A 385 -10.98 8.79 -21.40
CA ALA A 385 -11.28 10.04 -20.70
C ALA A 385 -10.04 10.96 -20.57
N PHE A 386 -8.84 10.43 -20.79
CA PHE A 386 -7.57 11.12 -20.56
C PHE A 386 -6.71 11.25 -21.82
N ARG A 387 -7.30 11.58 -22.95
CA ARG A 387 -6.54 12.12 -24.07
C ARG A 387 -6.13 13.55 -23.73
N PHE A 388 -4.98 13.71 -23.03
CA PHE A 388 -4.40 15.02 -22.84
C PHE A 388 -4.00 15.60 -24.20
N PRO A 389 -4.34 16.89 -24.46
CA PRO A 389 -3.66 17.59 -25.54
C PRO A 389 -2.17 17.60 -25.20
N HIS A 390 -1.33 17.21 -26.16
CA HIS A 390 0.12 17.40 -26.04
C HIS A 390 0.38 18.82 -25.53
N PRO A 391 1.27 19.03 -24.56
CA PRO A 391 1.63 20.36 -24.15
C PRO A 391 2.15 21.09 -25.39
N HIS A 392 1.37 22.02 -25.91
CA HIS A 392 1.88 23.01 -26.84
C HIS A 392 3.05 23.67 -26.11
N HIS A 393 4.20 23.72 -26.79
CA HIS A 393 5.34 24.51 -26.42
C HIS A 393 4.87 25.88 -25.90
N LEU A 394 4.89 26.07 -24.59
CA LEU A 394 4.87 27.38 -24.00
C LEU A 394 6.31 27.86 -23.99
N ASP A 395 6.56 28.83 -24.86
CA ASP A 395 7.80 29.57 -24.96
C ASP A 395 8.35 30.00 -23.61
N GLY A 396 9.65 29.83 -23.49
CA GLY A 396 10.51 30.10 -22.36
C GLY A 396 10.15 31.33 -21.52
N ARG A 397 9.82 31.07 -20.29
CA ARG A 397 10.11 31.95 -19.15
C ARG A 397 10.47 31.09 -17.93
N PRO A 398 11.60 31.31 -17.27
CA PRO A 398 11.91 30.66 -16.02
C PRO A 398 10.98 31.20 -14.92
N GLY A 399 10.23 30.30 -14.27
CA GLY A 399 9.46 30.62 -13.09
C GLY A 399 10.35 30.76 -11.85
N PRO A 400 9.93 31.54 -10.85
CA PRO A 400 10.76 31.84 -9.69
C PRO A 400 10.98 30.61 -8.81
N THR A 401 12.24 30.44 -8.39
CA THR A 401 12.68 29.49 -7.38
C THR A 401 12.22 29.97 -6.00
N ASP A 402 11.13 29.38 -5.49
CA ASP A 402 10.73 29.58 -4.10
C ASP A 402 11.15 28.36 -3.28
N HIS A 403 12.29 28.53 -2.61
CA HIS A 403 12.72 27.64 -1.52
C HIS A 403 12.11 28.14 -0.21
N ALA A 404 10.92 27.69 0.11
CA ALA A 404 10.38 27.84 1.47
C ALA A 404 10.76 26.57 2.30
N PRO A 405 11.29 26.74 3.51
CA PRO A 405 11.57 25.61 4.41
C PRO A 405 10.26 25.03 4.93
N LEU A 406 10.13 23.69 4.84
CA LEU A 406 9.01 22.95 5.38
C LEU A 406 9.13 22.86 6.90
N GLU A 407 8.16 23.40 7.61
CA GLU A 407 7.99 23.18 9.05
C GLU A 407 7.74 21.69 9.38
N PRO A 408 8.21 21.20 10.53
CA PRO A 408 7.99 19.82 10.95
C PRO A 408 6.52 19.59 11.30
N ILE A 409 5.92 18.61 10.68
CA ILE A 409 4.56 18.13 10.97
C ILE A 409 4.58 17.47 12.36
N ARG A 410 3.77 18.01 13.27
CA ARG A 410 3.47 17.44 14.58
C ARG A 410 2.51 16.25 14.47
#